data_a4f940ee8a96557deb7ec1be0b47c5e3
#
_entry.id   a4f940ee8a96557deb7ec1be0b47c5e3
#
_cell.length_a   1.000
_cell.length_b   1.000
_cell.length_c   1.000
_cell.angle_alpha   90.00
_cell.angle_beta   90.00
_cell.angle_gamma   90.00
#
_symmetry.space_group_name_H-M   'P 1'
#
loop_
_entity.id
_entity.type
_entity.pdbx_description
1 polymer ?
#
loop_
_entity_poly.entity_id
_entity_poly.type
_entity_poly.pdbx_seq_one_letter_code
_entity_poly.pdbx_strand_id
1 'polypeptide(L)'
;GASIVNGKIEAKLNNNGIITFYKDGTKILHEYHRSYDPSATKESCCTKVINRQWQGIIGGDYKLSVRFESNDSEKIFGMGQYQEKHMNKKGAVLELAHRNSQASVPFMVSSRGYGFFWNNPAIGTATFATNKTEWYAKSTKKMDYFITAGDTPFEIEEQYSAATGRTPMMPEYGLGYWQCKLRYRTQEEILAVAREHKRRGLPMDAIVVDFFHWTMQGDFKFEPRDWPDPDAMVKELKELGIETVVSVWPTIDERSENFGEMADKGYLVTPDRGNSYHMSWMGNTVFYDATHPGAQKFVWEKCKENYYKKGIRCFWLDEAEPEYTIYDFENYRYHLGPNVQIGNV
;
A
#
# COMPACT_ATOMS: atom_id res chain seq x y z
N GLY A 1 -33.75 -13.82 9.65
CA GLY A 1 -32.59 -12.93 9.71
C GLY A 1 -31.66 -13.26 10.86
N ALA A 2 -30.54 -12.63 10.91
CA ALA A 2 -29.53 -12.77 11.96
C ALA A 2 -28.97 -11.40 12.32
N SER A 3 -28.42 -11.25 13.52
CA SER A 3 -27.69 -10.05 13.91
C SER A 3 -26.46 -10.39 14.73
N ILE A 4 -25.50 -9.48 14.69
CA ILE A 4 -24.30 -9.50 15.53
C ILE A 4 -24.04 -8.10 16.05
N VAL A 5 -23.65 -7.99 17.31
CA VAL A 5 -23.35 -6.72 17.98
C VAL A 5 -21.91 -6.76 18.49
N ASN A 6 -21.18 -5.67 18.25
CA ASN A 6 -19.84 -5.46 18.83
C ASN A 6 -19.69 -3.98 19.22
N GLY A 7 -19.69 -3.70 20.53
CA GLY A 7 -19.70 -2.33 21.04
C GLY A 7 -20.88 -1.52 20.53
N LYS A 8 -20.61 -0.37 19.91
CA LYS A 8 -21.64 0.53 19.35
C LYS A 8 -22.23 0.09 18.02
N ILE A 9 -21.63 -0.92 17.36
CA ILE A 9 -22.02 -1.34 16.01
C ILE A 9 -22.86 -2.62 16.04
N GLU A 10 -23.94 -2.64 15.29
CA GLU A 10 -24.78 -3.82 15.06
C GLU A 10 -24.90 -4.06 13.54
N ALA A 11 -24.68 -5.30 13.11
CA ALA A 11 -24.96 -5.74 11.74
C ALA A 11 -26.20 -6.66 11.76
N LYS A 12 -27.19 -6.34 10.93
CA LYS A 12 -28.42 -7.14 10.74
C LYS A 12 -28.47 -7.68 9.33
N LEU A 13 -28.63 -8.99 9.21
CA LEU A 13 -28.88 -9.69 7.96
C LEU A 13 -30.40 -10.00 7.89
N ASN A 14 -31.06 -9.50 6.85
CA ASN A 14 -32.48 -9.82 6.62
C ASN A 14 -32.66 -11.14 5.86
N ASN A 15 -33.90 -11.58 5.69
CA ASN A 15 -34.26 -12.84 5.02
C ASN A 15 -33.87 -12.86 3.52
N ASN A 16 -33.67 -11.70 2.92
CA ASN A 16 -33.24 -11.55 1.52
C ASN A 16 -31.71 -11.48 1.38
N GLY A 17 -30.95 -11.70 2.47
CA GLY A 17 -29.50 -11.69 2.46
C GLY A 17 -28.89 -10.28 2.40
N ILE A 18 -29.61 -9.23 2.75
CA ILE A 18 -29.16 -7.84 2.74
C ILE A 18 -28.69 -7.45 4.14
N ILE A 19 -27.50 -6.85 4.23
CA ILE A 19 -26.91 -6.40 5.48
C ILE A 19 -27.18 -4.91 5.69
N THR A 20 -27.56 -4.58 6.93
CA THR A 20 -27.70 -3.21 7.42
C THR A 20 -26.85 -3.04 8.66
N PHE A 21 -26.08 -1.95 8.71
CA PHE A 21 -25.26 -1.58 9.86
C PHE A 21 -25.91 -0.43 10.62
N TYR A 22 -25.90 -0.55 11.95
CA TYR A 22 -26.42 0.43 12.88
C TYR A 22 -25.33 0.86 13.86
N LYS A 23 -25.33 2.12 14.25
CA LYS A 23 -24.60 2.66 15.39
C LYS A 23 -25.59 3.10 16.45
N ASP A 24 -25.53 2.51 17.63
CA ASP A 24 -26.45 2.83 18.74
C ASP A 24 -27.93 2.89 18.29
N GLY A 25 -28.34 1.91 17.50
CA GLY A 25 -29.69 1.80 16.94
C GLY A 25 -29.99 2.69 15.72
N THR A 26 -29.10 3.61 15.36
CA THR A 26 -29.25 4.47 14.17
C THR A 26 -28.63 3.82 12.95
N LYS A 27 -29.37 3.68 11.86
CA LYS A 27 -28.89 3.12 10.58
C LYS A 27 -27.77 4.02 10.00
N ILE A 28 -26.57 3.46 9.84
CA ILE A 28 -25.41 4.17 9.27
C ILE A 28 -25.08 3.74 7.86
N LEU A 29 -25.18 2.44 7.54
CA LEU A 29 -24.85 1.89 6.24
C LEU A 29 -25.82 0.74 5.91
N HIS A 30 -26.22 0.64 4.65
CA HIS A 30 -27.15 -0.37 4.16
C HIS A 30 -26.71 -0.85 2.79
N GLU A 31 -26.72 -2.14 2.54
CA GLU A 31 -26.39 -2.67 1.21
C GLU A 31 -27.39 -2.22 0.15
N TYR A 32 -26.87 -1.82 -1.01
CA TYR A 32 -27.67 -1.36 -2.14
C TYR A 32 -28.20 -2.54 -2.95
N HIS A 33 -29.50 -2.72 -2.93
CA HIS A 33 -30.20 -3.74 -3.72
C HIS A 33 -31.37 -3.11 -4.45
N ARG A 34 -31.55 -3.41 -5.73
CA ARG A 34 -32.69 -2.98 -6.53
C ARG A 34 -33.28 -4.16 -7.27
N SER A 35 -34.57 -4.25 -7.28
CA SER A 35 -35.34 -5.22 -8.06
C SER A 35 -36.70 -4.63 -8.41
N TYR A 36 -37.36 -5.20 -9.38
CA TYR A 36 -38.73 -4.79 -9.68
C TYR A 36 -39.67 -5.17 -8.51
N ASP A 37 -40.32 -4.17 -7.97
CA ASP A 37 -41.39 -4.34 -6.97
C ASP A 37 -42.51 -3.33 -7.31
N PRO A 38 -43.68 -3.81 -7.78
CA PRO A 38 -44.75 -2.92 -8.15
C PRO A 38 -45.36 -2.17 -6.97
N SER A 39 -45.11 -2.62 -5.74
CA SER A 39 -45.59 -1.97 -4.52
C SER A 39 -44.61 -0.91 -3.98
N ALA A 40 -43.34 -0.95 -4.39
CA ALA A 40 -42.33 -0.02 -3.93
C ALA A 40 -42.31 1.26 -4.80
N THR A 41 -42.33 2.41 -4.15
CA THR A 41 -42.38 3.70 -4.83
C THR A 41 -41.00 4.29 -5.09
N LYS A 42 -40.00 3.91 -4.30
CA LYS A 42 -38.66 4.53 -4.32
C LYS A 42 -37.54 3.59 -4.69
N GLU A 43 -37.65 2.30 -4.43
CA GLU A 43 -36.57 1.33 -4.58
C GLU A 43 -36.83 0.32 -5.70
N SER A 44 -37.96 0.43 -6.38
CA SER A 44 -38.30 -0.40 -7.54
C SER A 44 -37.57 0.08 -8.78
N CYS A 45 -37.01 -0.86 -9.52
CA CYS A 45 -36.43 -0.60 -10.83
C CYS A 45 -36.62 -1.78 -11.78
N CYS A 46 -36.62 -1.50 -13.08
CA CYS A 46 -36.79 -2.53 -14.12
C CYS A 46 -35.62 -3.49 -14.19
N THR A 47 -34.43 -3.04 -13.78
CA THR A 47 -33.19 -3.82 -13.83
C THR A 47 -32.77 -4.21 -12.43
N LYS A 48 -32.54 -5.51 -12.22
CA LYS A 48 -32.04 -6.00 -10.95
C LYS A 48 -30.58 -5.57 -10.74
N VAL A 49 -30.32 -4.93 -9.58
CA VAL A 49 -28.96 -4.61 -9.11
C VAL A 49 -28.77 -5.33 -7.79
N ILE A 50 -27.78 -6.21 -7.76
CA ILE A 50 -27.47 -7.01 -6.56
C ILE A 50 -26.42 -6.30 -5.71
N ASN A 51 -26.56 -6.42 -4.40
CA ASN A 51 -25.67 -5.80 -3.42
C ASN A 51 -24.22 -6.34 -3.48
N ARG A 52 -24.05 -7.65 -3.72
CA ARG A 52 -22.77 -8.34 -3.85
C ARG A 52 -22.74 -9.14 -5.14
N GLN A 53 -21.85 -8.83 -6.04
CA GLN A 53 -21.75 -9.45 -7.35
C GLN A 53 -20.39 -10.09 -7.54
N TRP A 54 -20.41 -11.37 -7.82
CA TRP A 54 -19.24 -12.16 -8.16
C TRP A 54 -19.28 -12.52 -9.64
N GLN A 55 -18.17 -12.28 -10.35
CA GLN A 55 -18.00 -12.65 -11.74
C GLN A 55 -16.70 -13.46 -11.88
N GLY A 56 -16.80 -14.71 -12.29
CA GLY A 56 -15.64 -15.58 -12.50
C GLY A 56 -14.66 -15.02 -13.53
N ILE A 57 -13.37 -15.16 -13.25
CA ILE A 57 -12.28 -14.86 -14.16
C ILE A 57 -11.75 -16.18 -14.70
N ILE A 58 -11.49 -16.25 -16.00
CA ILE A 58 -10.88 -17.45 -16.60
C ILE A 58 -9.53 -17.72 -15.94
N GLY A 59 -9.37 -18.93 -15.41
CA GLY A 59 -8.14 -19.37 -14.75
C GLY A 59 -8.05 -19.11 -13.25
N GLY A 60 -9.13 -18.66 -12.58
CA GLY A 60 -9.07 -18.63 -11.13
C GLY A 60 -10.09 -17.79 -10.39
N ASP A 61 -9.74 -16.58 -10.05
CA ASP A 61 -10.43 -15.73 -9.07
C ASP A 61 -11.74 -15.11 -9.58
N TYR A 62 -12.28 -14.15 -8.82
CA TYR A 62 -13.52 -13.45 -9.14
C TYR A 62 -13.30 -11.95 -9.14
N LYS A 63 -13.95 -11.26 -10.07
CA LYS A 63 -14.26 -9.83 -9.90
C LYS A 63 -15.36 -9.71 -8.86
N LEU A 64 -15.20 -8.79 -7.93
CA LEU A 64 -16.15 -8.58 -6.85
C LEU A 64 -16.60 -7.12 -6.84
N SER A 65 -17.92 -6.90 -6.83
CA SER A 65 -18.52 -5.60 -6.51
C SER A 65 -19.36 -5.71 -5.25
N VAL A 66 -19.16 -4.80 -4.30
CA VAL A 66 -19.97 -4.66 -3.10
C VAL A 66 -20.57 -3.25 -3.08
N ARG A 67 -21.88 -3.15 -2.93
CA ARG A 67 -22.62 -1.90 -3.10
C ARG A 67 -23.42 -1.54 -1.86
N PHE A 68 -23.38 -0.26 -1.50
CA PHE A 68 -24.13 0.31 -0.39
C PHE A 68 -24.94 1.52 -0.85
N GLU A 69 -26.02 1.80 -0.13
CA GLU A 69 -26.79 3.03 -0.31
C GLU A 69 -25.91 4.25 -0.04
N SER A 70 -26.11 5.29 -0.83
CA SER A 70 -25.50 6.58 -0.60
C SER A 70 -26.46 7.49 0.18
N ASN A 71 -25.90 8.39 0.97
CA ASN A 71 -26.66 9.41 1.69
C ASN A 71 -26.22 10.79 1.21
N ASP A 72 -27.16 11.63 0.79
CA ASP A 72 -26.86 12.91 0.13
C ASP A 72 -26.05 13.88 1.00
N SER A 73 -26.33 13.91 2.32
CA SER A 73 -25.64 14.79 3.27
C SER A 73 -24.32 14.21 3.81
N GLU A 74 -23.99 12.97 3.45
CA GLU A 74 -22.79 12.31 3.93
C GLU A 74 -21.53 12.89 3.30
N LYS A 75 -20.54 13.17 4.13
CA LYS A 75 -19.19 13.51 3.70
C LYS A 75 -18.25 12.32 3.98
N ILE A 76 -17.36 12.05 3.06
CA ILE A 76 -16.42 10.93 3.12
C ILE A 76 -15.00 11.46 3.09
N PHE A 77 -14.16 11.01 4.02
CA PHE A 77 -12.78 11.43 4.19
C PHE A 77 -11.84 10.22 4.20
N GLY A 78 -10.55 10.45 4.15
CA GLY A 78 -9.55 9.38 4.14
C GLY A 78 -9.20 8.91 2.73
N MET A 79 -9.05 7.62 2.53
CA MET A 79 -8.63 6.95 1.28
C MET A 79 -7.15 7.12 0.93
N GLY A 80 -6.33 7.69 1.80
CA GLY A 80 -4.93 7.97 1.53
C GLY A 80 -4.71 9.32 0.84
N GLN A 81 -3.68 9.40 0.01
CA GLN A 81 -3.26 10.63 -0.65
C GLN A 81 -3.40 10.51 -2.16
N TYR A 82 -4.36 11.23 -2.73
CA TYR A 82 -4.59 11.36 -4.17
C TYR A 82 -4.26 12.78 -4.63
N GLN A 83 -3.86 12.92 -5.90
CA GLN A 83 -3.59 14.23 -6.51
C GLN A 83 -4.90 14.95 -6.86
N GLU A 84 -5.69 15.31 -5.85
CA GLU A 84 -6.95 16.03 -6.03
C GLU A 84 -7.16 17.09 -4.96
N LYS A 85 -8.00 18.08 -5.26
CA LYS A 85 -8.24 19.24 -4.39
C LYS A 85 -9.16 18.96 -3.21
N HIS A 86 -10.02 17.94 -3.32
CA HIS A 86 -11.16 17.80 -2.44
C HIS A 86 -10.89 16.82 -1.29
N MET A 87 -10.97 17.33 -0.07
CA MET A 87 -10.90 16.49 1.13
C MET A 87 -12.12 15.58 1.24
N ASN A 88 -13.31 16.06 0.92
CA ASN A 88 -14.53 15.26 0.86
C ASN A 88 -14.58 14.48 -0.46
N LYS A 89 -14.54 13.15 -0.37
CA LYS A 89 -14.53 12.22 -1.51
C LYS A 89 -15.92 11.93 -2.10
N LYS A 90 -16.98 12.53 -1.57
CA LYS A 90 -18.33 12.35 -2.14
C LYS A 90 -18.36 12.87 -3.58
N GLY A 91 -18.83 12.03 -4.49
CA GLY A 91 -18.82 12.27 -5.93
C GLY A 91 -17.58 11.74 -6.67
N ALA A 92 -16.56 11.26 -5.94
CA ALA A 92 -15.33 10.76 -6.54
C ALA A 92 -15.41 9.26 -6.92
N VAL A 93 -14.62 8.90 -7.94
CA VAL A 93 -14.24 7.52 -8.25
C VAL A 93 -12.72 7.45 -8.06
N LEU A 94 -12.28 6.64 -7.11
CA LEU A 94 -10.87 6.50 -6.78
C LEU A 94 -10.38 5.13 -7.24
N GLU A 95 -9.26 5.09 -7.95
CA GLU A 95 -8.58 3.85 -8.27
C GLU A 95 -7.84 3.34 -7.02
N LEU A 96 -8.02 2.09 -6.68
CA LEU A 96 -7.32 1.44 -5.56
C LEU A 96 -6.01 0.86 -6.08
N ALA A 97 -5.05 1.75 -6.31
CA ALA A 97 -3.70 1.44 -6.77
C ALA A 97 -2.75 2.58 -6.37
N HIS A 98 -1.49 2.22 -6.13
CA HIS A 98 -0.45 3.21 -5.88
C HIS A 98 0.19 3.69 -7.18
N ARG A 99 0.68 4.92 -7.17
CA ARG A 99 1.48 5.55 -8.23
C ARG A 99 2.47 6.50 -7.59
N ASN A 100 3.48 6.91 -8.31
CA ASN A 100 4.29 8.05 -7.87
C ASN A 100 3.37 9.25 -7.57
N SER A 101 3.56 9.87 -6.42
CA SER A 101 2.73 10.95 -5.84
C SER A 101 1.31 10.54 -5.41
N GLN A 102 0.97 9.25 -5.40
CA GLN A 102 -0.33 8.76 -4.95
C GLN A 102 -0.17 7.55 -4.03
N ALA A 103 -0.67 7.67 -2.80
CA ALA A 103 -0.77 6.56 -1.86
C ALA A 103 -2.25 6.20 -1.66
N SER A 104 -2.63 4.98 -2.03
CA SER A 104 -3.98 4.46 -1.86
C SER A 104 -4.08 3.72 -0.53
N VAL A 105 -4.92 4.21 0.38
CA VAL A 105 -5.24 3.54 1.65
C VAL A 105 -6.75 3.31 1.65
N PRO A 106 -7.24 2.08 1.48
CA PRO A 106 -8.66 1.81 1.26
C PRO A 106 -9.46 1.83 2.57
N PHE A 107 -9.24 2.86 3.36
CA PHE A 107 -9.96 3.18 4.59
C PHE A 107 -10.58 4.56 4.50
N MET A 108 -11.89 4.62 4.70
CA MET A 108 -12.63 5.86 4.72
C MET A 108 -13.29 6.12 6.07
N VAL A 109 -13.46 7.39 6.40
CA VAL A 109 -14.22 7.89 7.56
C VAL A 109 -15.42 8.67 7.06
N SER A 110 -16.61 8.29 7.53
CA SER A 110 -17.87 8.94 7.20
C SER A 110 -18.28 9.97 8.26
N SER A 111 -18.84 11.11 7.82
CA SER A 111 -19.47 12.08 8.72
C SER A 111 -20.68 11.52 9.48
N ARG A 112 -21.13 10.31 9.17
CA ARG A 112 -22.18 9.59 9.88
C ARG A 112 -21.66 8.78 11.08
N GLY A 113 -20.38 8.92 11.43
CA GLY A 113 -19.77 8.30 12.59
C GLY A 113 -19.41 6.82 12.39
N TYR A 114 -18.96 6.45 11.20
CA TYR A 114 -18.40 5.13 10.94
C TYR A 114 -17.14 5.18 10.07
N GLY A 115 -16.30 4.16 10.19
CA GLY A 115 -15.17 3.88 9.30
C GLY A 115 -15.42 2.60 8.50
N PHE A 116 -14.94 2.55 7.28
CA PHE A 116 -14.99 1.38 6.41
C PHE A 116 -13.61 1.10 5.81
N PHE A 117 -13.09 -0.09 6.03
CA PHE A 117 -11.84 -0.56 5.47
C PHE A 117 -12.09 -1.71 4.49
N TRP A 118 -11.69 -1.51 3.24
CA TRP A 118 -11.70 -2.52 2.20
C TRP A 118 -10.41 -3.32 2.24
N ASN A 119 -10.40 -4.47 2.92
CA ASN A 119 -9.22 -5.32 3.10
C ASN A 119 -8.98 -6.21 1.87
N ASN A 120 -8.54 -5.60 0.78
CA ASN A 120 -8.29 -6.31 -0.47
C ASN A 120 -7.09 -5.72 -1.22
N PRO A 121 -6.03 -6.51 -1.54
CA PRO A 121 -4.85 -6.02 -2.23
C PRO A 121 -5.04 -5.91 -3.75
N ALA A 122 -6.16 -6.36 -4.29
CA ALA A 122 -6.41 -6.27 -5.72
C ALA A 122 -6.59 -4.82 -6.17
N ILE A 123 -6.14 -4.54 -7.36
CA ILE A 123 -6.47 -3.30 -8.05
C ILE A 123 -7.98 -3.26 -8.26
N GLY A 124 -8.56 -2.10 -8.03
CA GLY A 124 -9.99 -1.92 -8.12
C GLY A 124 -10.39 -0.45 -8.07
N THR A 125 -11.61 -0.19 -7.65
CA THR A 125 -12.12 1.18 -7.50
C THR A 125 -13.01 1.30 -6.26
N ALA A 126 -12.98 2.49 -5.66
CA ALA A 126 -13.99 2.95 -4.71
C ALA A 126 -14.80 4.09 -5.36
N THR A 127 -16.10 3.91 -5.50
CA THR A 127 -17.01 4.87 -6.10
C THR A 127 -17.93 5.45 -5.04
N PHE A 128 -17.87 6.74 -4.80
CA PHE A 128 -18.70 7.46 -3.82
C PHE A 128 -19.76 8.32 -4.52
N ALA A 129 -20.57 7.70 -5.38
CA ALA A 129 -21.58 8.40 -6.14
C ALA A 129 -22.77 8.87 -5.27
N THR A 130 -23.62 9.73 -5.80
CA THR A 130 -24.80 10.25 -5.10
C THR A 130 -25.87 9.17 -4.85
N ASN A 131 -25.96 8.18 -5.73
CA ASN A 131 -26.95 7.12 -5.64
C ASN A 131 -26.46 5.85 -4.94
N LYS A 132 -25.15 5.58 -4.97
CA LYS A 132 -24.57 4.40 -4.34
C LYS A 132 -23.10 4.61 -4.01
N THR A 133 -22.60 3.86 -3.04
CA THR A 133 -21.17 3.61 -2.82
C THR A 133 -20.86 2.21 -3.33
N GLU A 134 -19.80 2.06 -4.13
CA GLU A 134 -19.37 0.76 -4.66
C GLU A 134 -17.90 0.54 -4.41
N TRP A 135 -17.58 -0.64 -3.88
CA TRP A 135 -16.22 -1.15 -3.77
C TRP A 135 -16.05 -2.29 -4.77
N TYR A 136 -15.03 -2.18 -5.60
CA TYR A 136 -14.77 -3.13 -6.66
C TYR A 136 -13.33 -3.65 -6.60
N ALA A 137 -13.17 -4.97 -6.69
CA ALA A 137 -11.88 -5.65 -6.85
C ALA A 137 -11.82 -6.39 -8.19
N LYS A 138 -10.74 -6.21 -8.94
CA LYS A 138 -10.54 -6.90 -10.23
C LYS A 138 -10.28 -8.39 -10.07
N SER A 139 -9.73 -8.82 -8.92
CA SER A 139 -9.41 -10.23 -8.67
C SER A 139 -9.37 -10.52 -7.17
N THR A 140 -10.24 -11.41 -6.69
CA THR A 140 -10.25 -11.83 -5.29
C THR A 140 -10.92 -13.18 -5.10
N LYS A 141 -10.52 -13.92 -4.07
CA LYS A 141 -11.15 -15.18 -3.62
C LYS A 141 -12.14 -14.97 -2.48
N LYS A 142 -12.11 -13.81 -1.85
CA LYS A 142 -12.93 -13.52 -0.67
C LYS A 142 -13.46 -12.08 -0.68
N MET A 143 -14.57 -11.88 0.00
CA MET A 143 -15.05 -10.56 0.38
C MET A 143 -14.57 -10.29 1.79
N ASP A 144 -13.76 -9.27 1.96
CA ASP A 144 -13.17 -8.91 3.24
C ASP A 144 -13.22 -7.40 3.42
N TYR A 145 -13.98 -6.95 4.40
CA TYR A 145 -14.02 -5.55 4.81
C TYR A 145 -14.31 -5.44 6.32
N PHE A 146 -13.85 -4.38 6.91
CA PHE A 146 -14.03 -4.05 8.31
C PHE A 146 -14.84 -2.77 8.44
N ILE A 147 -15.80 -2.77 9.35
CA ILE A 147 -16.60 -1.59 9.68
C ILE A 147 -16.46 -1.31 11.17
N THR A 148 -16.24 -0.05 11.48
CA THR A 148 -16.20 0.44 12.86
C THR A 148 -17.08 1.67 13.01
N ALA A 149 -17.49 2.00 14.25
CA ALA A 149 -18.31 3.16 14.56
C ALA A 149 -17.77 3.91 15.78
N GLY A 150 -17.79 5.22 15.74
CA GLY A 150 -17.32 6.10 16.81
C GLY A 150 -18.11 7.41 16.85
N ASP A 151 -18.03 8.13 17.96
CA ASP A 151 -18.66 9.45 18.11
C ASP A 151 -17.78 10.56 17.52
N THR A 152 -16.50 10.27 17.41
CA THR A 152 -15.50 11.17 16.81
C THR A 152 -14.67 10.43 15.75
N PRO A 153 -14.08 11.13 14.78
CA PRO A 153 -13.11 10.53 13.87
C PRO A 153 -11.93 9.88 14.62
N PHE A 154 -11.52 10.44 15.74
CA PHE A 154 -10.44 9.92 16.56
C PHE A 154 -10.73 8.50 17.08
N GLU A 155 -11.94 8.25 17.60
CA GLU A 155 -12.36 6.92 18.04
C GLU A 155 -12.38 5.90 16.88
N ILE A 156 -12.77 6.35 15.68
CA ILE A 156 -12.79 5.52 14.47
C ILE A 156 -11.35 5.13 14.08
N GLU A 157 -10.43 6.10 14.07
CA GLU A 157 -9.01 5.87 13.78
C GLU A 157 -8.33 4.97 14.83
N GLU A 158 -8.67 5.13 16.09
CA GLU A 158 -8.17 4.28 17.17
C GLU A 158 -8.58 2.81 16.96
N GLN A 159 -9.82 2.57 16.57
CA GLN A 159 -10.32 1.23 16.29
C GLN A 159 -9.70 0.63 15.02
N TYR A 160 -9.50 1.46 13.98
CA TYR A 160 -8.80 1.04 12.77
C TYR A 160 -7.35 0.65 13.10
N SER A 161 -6.62 1.47 13.82
CA SER A 161 -5.24 1.18 14.20
C SER A 161 -5.12 -0.02 15.16
N ALA A 162 -6.13 -0.25 16.01
CA ALA A 162 -6.18 -1.45 16.83
C ALA A 162 -6.35 -2.74 15.99
N ALA A 163 -7.09 -2.66 14.88
CA ALA A 163 -7.31 -3.79 13.98
C ALA A 163 -6.14 -4.05 13.01
N THR A 164 -5.49 -2.99 12.52
CA THR A 164 -4.45 -3.07 11.48
C THR A 164 -3.02 -2.97 12.01
N GLY A 165 -2.85 -2.55 13.25
CA GLY A 165 -1.57 -2.32 13.89
C GLY A 165 -1.39 -0.86 14.32
N ARG A 166 -0.90 -0.68 15.54
CA ARG A 166 -0.60 0.65 16.08
C ARG A 166 0.77 1.11 15.61
N THR A 167 0.86 2.36 15.20
CA THR A 167 2.13 2.99 14.85
C THR A 167 3.05 3.02 16.08
N PRO A 168 4.29 2.51 15.97
CA PRO A 168 5.27 2.63 17.04
C PRO A 168 5.68 4.10 17.26
N MET A 169 6.22 4.38 18.46
CA MET A 169 6.79 5.70 18.72
C MET A 169 7.94 5.97 17.77
N MET A 170 7.90 7.12 17.10
CA MET A 170 8.96 7.55 16.20
C MET A 170 10.26 7.80 17.01
N PRO A 171 11.42 7.32 16.55
CA PRO A 171 12.70 7.64 17.17
C PRO A 171 13.01 9.14 17.03
N GLU A 172 13.77 9.71 17.98
CA GLU A 172 14.06 11.15 18.00
C GLU A 172 14.70 11.67 16.71
N TYR A 173 15.62 10.91 16.11
CA TYR A 173 16.25 11.30 14.84
C TYR A 173 15.24 11.44 13.69
N GLY A 174 14.09 10.78 13.78
CA GLY A 174 13.00 10.90 12.82
C GLY A 174 12.34 12.29 12.80
N LEU A 175 12.48 13.05 13.88
CA LEU A 175 11.94 14.41 14.03
C LEU A 175 12.95 15.49 13.70
N GLY A 176 14.21 15.11 13.46
CA GLY A 176 15.30 16.04 13.22
C GLY A 176 15.55 16.34 11.73
N TYR A 177 16.71 16.93 11.45
CA TYR A 177 17.11 17.27 10.08
C TYR A 177 17.74 16.07 9.36
N TRP A 178 17.18 15.72 8.23
CA TRP A 178 17.66 14.67 7.33
C TRP A 178 18.30 15.29 6.09
N GLN A 179 19.57 14.99 5.87
CA GLN A 179 20.32 15.46 4.72
C GLN A 179 20.26 14.42 3.61
N CYS A 180 19.79 14.83 2.44
CA CYS A 180 19.85 14.08 1.19
C CYS A 180 20.25 15.03 0.05
N LYS A 181 20.89 14.48 -0.99
CA LYS A 181 21.31 15.23 -2.18
C LYS A 181 20.85 14.51 -3.45
N LEU A 182 19.63 14.05 -3.57
CA LEU A 182 19.20 13.08 -4.55
C LEU A 182 20.11 11.82 -4.50
N ARG A 183 21.46 11.96 -4.69
CA ARG A 183 22.40 10.94 -4.25
C ARG A 183 23.83 11.45 -4.05
N TYR A 184 24.50 10.94 -3.05
CA TYR A 184 25.93 10.94 -2.89
C TYR A 184 26.52 9.77 -3.69
N ARG A 185 27.64 9.97 -4.36
CA ARG A 185 28.21 8.96 -5.24
C ARG A 185 29.25 8.10 -4.55
N THR A 186 29.92 8.63 -3.52
CA THR A 186 31.00 7.93 -2.82
C THR A 186 30.87 8.08 -1.31
N GLN A 187 31.53 7.15 -0.61
CA GLN A 187 31.70 7.18 0.83
C GLN A 187 32.33 8.48 1.32
N GLU A 188 33.38 8.97 0.65
CA GLU A 188 34.04 10.20 1.06
C GLU A 188 33.16 11.43 0.87
N GLU A 189 32.39 11.47 -0.20
CA GLU A 189 31.45 12.59 -0.43
C GLU A 189 30.44 12.73 0.71
N ILE A 190 29.84 11.64 1.17
CA ILE A 190 28.83 11.66 2.25
C ILE A 190 29.50 12.00 3.60
N LEU A 191 30.68 11.46 3.88
CA LEU A 191 31.42 11.77 5.10
C LEU A 191 31.88 13.24 5.13
N ALA A 192 32.33 13.79 4.01
CA ALA A 192 32.72 15.20 3.92
C ALA A 192 31.56 16.13 4.26
N VAL A 193 30.36 15.83 3.79
CA VAL A 193 29.15 16.62 4.12
C VAL A 193 28.81 16.52 5.61
N ALA A 194 28.84 15.32 6.19
CA ALA A 194 28.57 15.11 7.61
C ALA A 194 29.58 15.86 8.51
N ARG A 195 30.86 15.73 8.22
CA ARG A 195 31.96 16.42 8.93
C ARG A 195 31.80 17.95 8.84
N GLU A 196 31.43 18.48 7.66
CA GLU A 196 31.26 19.90 7.45
C GLU A 196 30.07 20.48 8.23
N HIS A 197 28.95 19.77 8.30
CA HIS A 197 27.81 20.15 9.15
C HIS A 197 28.23 20.24 10.62
N LYS A 198 28.96 19.25 11.12
CA LYS A 198 29.48 19.28 12.50
C LYS A 198 30.45 20.40 12.74
N ARG A 199 31.39 20.62 11.80
CA ARG A 199 32.36 21.73 11.88
C ARG A 199 31.69 23.11 11.99
N ARG A 200 30.54 23.28 11.30
CA ARG A 200 29.76 24.54 11.34
C ARG A 200 28.79 24.62 12.52
N GLY A 201 28.66 23.58 13.32
CA GLY A 201 27.67 23.52 14.39
C GLY A 201 26.22 23.42 13.89
N LEU A 202 26.02 22.94 12.64
CA LEU A 202 24.70 22.76 12.08
C LEU A 202 24.13 21.40 12.51
N PRO A 203 22.85 21.34 12.89
CA PRO A 203 22.23 20.07 13.25
C PRO A 203 22.09 19.15 12.03
N MET A 204 22.28 17.86 12.26
CA MET A 204 21.96 16.80 11.32
C MET A 204 21.72 15.53 12.12
N ASP A 205 20.55 14.93 11.95
CA ASP A 205 20.13 13.74 12.69
C ASP A 205 20.22 12.48 11.84
N ALA A 206 20.04 12.62 10.53
CA ALA A 206 20.20 11.53 9.58
C ALA A 206 20.81 12.00 8.26
N ILE A 207 21.51 11.09 7.58
CA ILE A 207 22.01 11.29 6.22
C ILE A 207 21.66 10.11 5.34
N VAL A 208 21.23 10.37 4.10
CA VAL A 208 20.68 9.36 3.20
C VAL A 208 21.69 8.93 2.17
N VAL A 209 21.96 7.63 2.13
CA VAL A 209 22.57 6.92 1.01
C VAL A 209 21.45 6.53 0.05
N ASP A 210 21.26 7.33 -0.99
CA ASP A 210 20.19 7.16 -1.96
C ASP A 210 20.55 6.14 -3.05
N PHE A 211 19.70 5.98 -4.05
CA PHE A 211 19.82 4.97 -5.09
C PHE A 211 21.18 4.96 -5.82
N PHE A 212 21.47 3.85 -6.50
CA PHE A 212 22.71 3.60 -7.25
C PHE A 212 24.02 3.64 -6.41
N HIS A 213 23.91 3.33 -5.13
CA HIS A 213 25.07 2.99 -4.31
C HIS A 213 25.49 1.52 -4.50
N TRP A 214 24.72 0.75 -5.24
CA TRP A 214 24.94 -0.67 -5.59
C TRP A 214 25.60 -0.82 -6.96
N THR A 215 26.21 -1.98 -7.23
CA THR A 215 26.78 -2.33 -8.54
C THR A 215 25.67 -2.50 -9.57
N MET A 216 24.67 -3.36 -9.26
CA MET A 216 23.48 -3.60 -10.07
C MET A 216 22.23 -3.49 -9.19
N GLN A 217 21.12 -3.07 -9.79
CA GLN A 217 19.83 -3.13 -9.11
C GLN A 217 19.52 -4.58 -8.71
N GLY A 218 19.17 -4.80 -7.46
CA GLY A 218 18.93 -6.13 -6.92
C GLY A 218 20.13 -6.81 -6.26
N ASP A 219 21.32 -6.22 -6.25
CA ASP A 219 22.45 -6.75 -5.50
C ASP A 219 22.31 -6.53 -3.98
N PHE A 220 21.54 -5.52 -3.59
CA PHE A 220 21.28 -5.18 -2.17
C PHE A 220 22.57 -5.02 -1.36
N LYS A 221 23.56 -4.35 -1.91
CA LYS A 221 24.87 -4.11 -1.28
C LYS A 221 25.56 -2.88 -1.84
N PHE A 222 26.50 -2.33 -1.11
CA PHE A 222 27.33 -1.23 -1.57
C PHE A 222 28.27 -1.65 -2.71
N GLU A 223 28.46 -0.76 -3.71
CA GLU A 223 29.51 -0.89 -4.73
C GLU A 223 30.90 -0.70 -4.08
N PRO A 224 31.77 -1.73 -4.05
CA PRO A 224 33.02 -1.65 -3.27
C PRO A 224 33.99 -0.56 -3.72
N ARG A 225 33.96 -0.18 -5.01
CA ARG A 225 34.87 0.86 -5.54
C ARG A 225 34.51 2.24 -4.95
N ASP A 226 33.24 2.55 -4.86
CA ASP A 226 32.77 3.88 -4.47
C ASP A 226 32.46 3.94 -2.96
N TRP A 227 32.25 2.78 -2.33
CA TRP A 227 31.95 2.58 -0.90
C TRP A 227 32.91 1.50 -0.33
N PRO A 228 34.21 1.81 -0.18
CA PRO A 228 35.21 0.80 0.14
C PRO A 228 35.11 0.23 1.55
N ASP A 229 34.63 0.99 2.52
CA ASP A 229 34.46 0.55 3.92
C ASP A 229 33.17 1.12 4.55
N PRO A 230 32.00 0.54 4.21
CA PRO A 230 30.74 0.98 4.79
C PRO A 230 30.65 0.82 6.31
N ASP A 231 31.37 -0.15 6.88
CA ASP A 231 31.39 -0.34 8.34
C ASP A 231 32.04 0.85 9.04
N ALA A 232 33.21 1.30 8.55
CA ALA A 232 33.88 2.49 9.06
C ALA A 232 33.05 3.75 8.84
N MET A 233 32.40 3.89 7.67
CA MET A 233 31.51 5.03 7.37
C MET A 233 30.36 5.12 8.37
N VAL A 234 29.61 4.03 8.57
CA VAL A 234 28.46 4.02 9.49
C VAL A 234 28.90 4.27 10.93
N LYS A 235 30.06 3.73 11.33
CA LYS A 235 30.63 3.98 12.65
C LYS A 235 30.95 5.47 12.84
N GLU A 236 31.63 6.10 11.89
CA GLU A 236 31.96 7.53 11.97
C GLU A 236 30.70 8.40 12.01
N LEU A 237 29.72 8.15 11.13
CA LEU A 237 28.45 8.89 11.15
C LEU A 237 27.77 8.77 12.51
N LYS A 238 27.77 7.60 13.10
CA LYS A 238 27.20 7.38 14.44
C LYS A 238 27.97 8.11 15.53
N GLU A 239 29.31 8.16 15.47
CA GLU A 239 30.14 8.95 16.38
C GLU A 239 29.85 10.46 16.27
N LEU A 240 29.48 10.92 15.08
CA LEU A 240 28.99 12.27 14.84
C LEU A 240 27.53 12.49 15.29
N GLY A 241 26.84 11.46 15.80
CA GLY A 241 25.42 11.51 16.18
C GLY A 241 24.47 11.57 14.99
N ILE A 242 24.83 10.95 13.86
CA ILE A 242 24.06 10.96 12.62
C ILE A 242 23.66 9.53 12.29
N GLU A 243 22.36 9.27 12.11
CA GLU A 243 21.87 7.98 11.64
C GLU A 243 22.02 7.86 10.12
N THR A 244 22.37 6.65 9.66
CA THR A 244 22.48 6.34 8.24
C THR A 244 21.16 5.75 7.74
N VAL A 245 20.60 6.33 6.69
CA VAL A 245 19.43 5.82 5.97
C VAL A 245 19.88 5.28 4.63
N VAL A 246 19.44 4.10 4.24
CA VAL A 246 19.77 3.51 2.93
C VAL A 246 18.50 3.29 2.10
N SER A 247 18.56 3.70 0.83
CA SER A 247 17.52 3.42 -0.15
C SER A 247 17.62 1.99 -0.67
N VAL A 248 16.49 1.31 -0.79
CA VAL A 248 16.40 -0.05 -1.35
C VAL A 248 15.26 -0.08 -2.36
N TRP A 249 15.56 -0.51 -3.58
CA TRP A 249 14.58 -0.67 -4.65
C TRP A 249 14.17 -2.13 -4.86
N PRO A 250 12.93 -2.41 -5.26
CA PRO A 250 12.45 -3.77 -5.51
C PRO A 250 12.86 -4.30 -6.89
N THR A 251 13.58 -3.53 -7.67
CA THR A 251 14.00 -3.88 -9.03
C THR A 251 15.25 -4.75 -9.04
N ILE A 252 15.23 -5.78 -9.88
CA ILE A 252 16.34 -6.74 -10.07
C ILE A 252 16.78 -6.68 -11.53
N ASP A 253 18.02 -6.23 -11.77
CA ASP A 253 18.63 -6.26 -13.11
C ASP A 253 19.01 -7.70 -13.45
N GLU A 254 18.86 -8.12 -14.70
CA GLU A 254 19.23 -9.49 -15.15
C GLU A 254 20.71 -9.81 -14.93
N ARG A 255 21.56 -8.79 -14.79
CA ARG A 255 22.99 -8.93 -14.50
C ARG A 255 23.31 -8.97 -13.00
N SER A 256 22.31 -8.76 -12.14
CA SER A 256 22.49 -8.87 -10.69
C SER A 256 22.94 -10.28 -10.31
N GLU A 257 23.83 -10.37 -9.33
CA GLU A 257 24.27 -11.65 -8.78
C GLU A 257 23.11 -12.49 -8.19
N ASN A 258 22.00 -11.87 -7.88
CA ASN A 258 20.83 -12.50 -7.28
C ASN A 258 19.76 -12.92 -8.31
N PHE A 259 19.84 -12.43 -9.56
CA PHE A 259 18.79 -12.63 -10.56
C PHE A 259 18.54 -14.12 -10.85
N GLY A 260 19.59 -14.90 -11.13
CA GLY A 260 19.45 -16.32 -11.48
C GLY A 260 18.74 -17.13 -10.38
N GLU A 261 19.19 -16.97 -9.14
CA GLU A 261 18.59 -17.66 -7.99
C GLU A 261 17.13 -17.24 -7.77
N MET A 262 16.83 -15.95 -7.91
CA MET A 262 15.47 -15.44 -7.73
C MET A 262 14.54 -15.90 -8.85
N ALA A 263 15.01 -15.95 -10.08
CA ALA A 263 14.25 -16.48 -11.21
C ALA A 263 13.94 -17.98 -11.05
N ASP A 264 14.94 -18.79 -10.71
CA ASP A 264 14.79 -20.23 -10.50
C ASP A 264 13.80 -20.56 -9.36
N LYS A 265 13.74 -19.74 -8.34
CA LYS A 265 12.84 -19.90 -7.19
C LYS A 265 11.45 -19.29 -7.40
N GLY A 266 11.20 -18.64 -8.53
CA GLY A 266 9.92 -17.96 -8.80
C GLY A 266 9.67 -16.73 -7.91
N TYR A 267 10.71 -16.01 -7.55
CA TYR A 267 10.65 -14.82 -6.68
C TYR A 267 10.44 -13.51 -7.44
N LEU A 268 10.38 -13.58 -8.76
CA LEU A 268 10.21 -12.42 -9.63
C LEU A 268 8.76 -12.33 -10.13
N VAL A 269 8.27 -11.09 -10.30
CA VAL A 269 6.97 -10.83 -10.93
C VAL A 269 7.00 -11.32 -12.37
N THR A 270 5.95 -12.01 -12.80
CA THR A 270 5.83 -12.57 -14.15
C THR A 270 4.68 -11.93 -14.91
N PRO A 271 4.76 -11.83 -16.25
CA PRO A 271 3.62 -11.41 -17.04
C PRO A 271 2.56 -12.53 -17.11
N ASP A 272 1.33 -12.15 -17.37
CA ASP A 272 0.16 -13.04 -17.38
C ASP A 272 0.30 -14.22 -18.35
N ARG A 273 1.05 -14.04 -19.44
CA ARG A 273 1.21 -15.06 -20.50
C ARG A 273 2.50 -15.86 -20.41
N GLY A 274 3.26 -15.73 -19.32
CA GLY A 274 4.45 -16.53 -19.08
C GLY A 274 5.67 -16.22 -19.95
N ASN A 275 5.65 -15.16 -20.74
CA ASN A 275 6.81 -14.70 -21.48
C ASN A 275 7.76 -13.96 -20.54
N SER A 276 9.07 -14.20 -20.67
CA SER A 276 10.06 -13.38 -19.98
C SER A 276 9.92 -11.92 -20.45
N TYR A 277 9.69 -11.03 -19.52
CA TYR A 277 9.45 -9.63 -19.83
C TYR A 277 10.16 -8.74 -18.80
N HIS A 278 10.92 -7.78 -19.28
CA HIS A 278 11.57 -6.80 -18.44
C HIS A 278 10.71 -5.54 -18.34
N MET A 279 10.59 -5.02 -17.13
CA MET A 279 9.74 -3.85 -16.84
C MET A 279 10.46 -2.53 -17.12
N SER A 280 11.71 -2.57 -17.58
CA SER A 280 12.54 -1.44 -18.05
C SER A 280 12.44 -0.17 -17.21
N TRP A 281 12.70 -0.28 -15.91
CA TRP A 281 12.83 0.87 -15.06
C TRP A 281 14.29 1.17 -14.77
N MET A 282 14.82 2.25 -15.37
CA MET A 282 16.21 2.69 -15.25
C MET A 282 17.25 1.56 -15.48
N GLY A 283 16.92 0.61 -16.35
CA GLY A 283 17.71 -0.55 -16.67
C GLY A 283 16.87 -1.69 -17.21
N ASN A 284 17.50 -2.83 -17.49
CA ASN A 284 16.84 -4.06 -17.91
C ASN A 284 16.40 -4.86 -16.67
N THR A 285 15.34 -4.45 -16.04
CA THR A 285 14.95 -4.89 -14.70
C THR A 285 13.60 -5.60 -14.68
N VAL A 286 13.39 -6.37 -13.62
CA VAL A 286 12.11 -6.94 -13.22
C VAL A 286 11.92 -6.72 -11.73
N PHE A 287 10.68 -6.59 -11.25
CA PHE A 287 10.41 -6.46 -9.81
C PHE A 287 10.47 -7.83 -9.13
N TYR A 288 11.02 -7.90 -7.92
CA TYR A 288 10.79 -9.08 -7.11
C TYR A 288 9.34 -9.10 -6.59
N ASP A 289 8.81 -10.28 -6.42
CA ASP A 289 7.43 -10.45 -5.92
C ASP A 289 7.39 -10.34 -4.40
N ALA A 290 7.12 -9.15 -3.90
CA ALA A 290 6.99 -8.89 -2.45
C ALA A 290 5.76 -9.57 -1.82
N THR A 291 4.86 -10.16 -2.61
CA THR A 291 3.76 -10.98 -2.10
C THR A 291 4.17 -12.43 -1.84
N HIS A 292 5.37 -12.85 -2.31
CA HIS A 292 5.90 -14.18 -2.12
C HIS A 292 6.74 -14.28 -0.84
N PRO A 293 6.35 -15.09 0.17
CA PRO A 293 7.07 -15.16 1.45
C PRO A 293 8.55 -15.52 1.33
N GLY A 294 8.90 -16.38 0.34
CA GLY A 294 10.28 -16.74 0.06
C GLY A 294 11.10 -15.57 -0.49
N ALA A 295 10.49 -14.74 -1.35
CA ALA A 295 11.13 -13.55 -1.89
C ALA A 295 11.38 -12.49 -0.79
N GLN A 296 10.37 -12.25 0.06
CA GLN A 296 10.52 -11.37 1.22
C GLN A 296 11.69 -11.78 2.11
N LYS A 297 11.76 -13.06 2.47
CA LYS A 297 12.85 -13.59 3.27
C LYS A 297 14.20 -13.44 2.57
N PHE A 298 14.29 -13.75 1.29
CA PHE A 298 15.52 -13.65 0.50
C PHE A 298 16.05 -12.22 0.50
N VAL A 299 15.22 -11.25 0.13
CA VAL A 299 15.61 -9.83 0.08
C VAL A 299 16.00 -9.32 1.47
N TRP A 300 15.23 -9.69 2.51
CA TRP A 300 15.58 -9.32 3.87
C TRP A 300 16.94 -9.87 4.31
N GLU A 301 17.25 -11.15 4.02
CA GLU A 301 18.56 -11.71 4.41
C GLU A 301 19.72 -11.01 3.69
N LYS A 302 19.55 -10.57 2.43
CA LYS A 302 20.54 -9.76 1.72
C LYS A 302 20.69 -8.37 2.36
N CYS A 303 19.60 -7.67 2.62
CA CYS A 303 19.61 -6.37 3.30
C CYS A 303 20.18 -6.47 4.72
N LYS A 304 19.84 -7.54 5.44
CA LYS A 304 20.35 -7.80 6.77
C LYS A 304 21.87 -7.97 6.78
N GLU A 305 22.40 -8.76 5.87
CA GLU A 305 23.85 -9.00 5.78
C GLU A 305 24.60 -7.73 5.38
N ASN A 306 24.13 -7.05 4.35
CA ASN A 306 24.89 -5.99 3.68
C ASN A 306 24.67 -4.59 4.27
N TYR A 307 23.56 -4.37 5.02
CA TYR A 307 23.22 -3.07 5.61
C TYR A 307 22.98 -3.17 7.12
N TYR A 308 22.04 -4.02 7.54
CA TYR A 308 21.60 -4.07 8.94
C TYR A 308 22.74 -4.47 9.90
N LYS A 309 23.54 -5.46 9.55
CA LYS A 309 24.71 -5.88 10.36
C LYS A 309 25.80 -4.81 10.43
N LYS A 310 25.88 -3.90 9.47
CA LYS A 310 26.80 -2.75 9.48
C LYS A 310 26.33 -1.60 10.38
N GLY A 311 25.13 -1.72 10.96
CA GLY A 311 24.57 -0.71 11.85
C GLY A 311 23.50 0.17 11.25
N ILE A 312 23.17 0.02 9.95
CA ILE A 312 22.09 0.76 9.29
C ILE A 312 20.75 0.18 9.74
N ARG A 313 19.91 1.01 10.38
CA ARG A 313 18.62 0.60 10.95
C ARG A 313 17.42 1.22 10.24
N CYS A 314 17.64 2.22 9.41
CA CYS A 314 16.61 2.93 8.69
C CYS A 314 16.72 2.66 7.19
N PHE A 315 15.64 2.16 6.61
CA PHE A 315 15.54 1.80 5.19
C PHE A 315 14.49 2.68 4.51
N TRP A 316 14.83 3.22 3.36
CA TRP A 316 13.91 3.86 2.44
C TRP A 316 13.53 2.83 1.36
N LEU A 317 12.35 2.23 1.51
CA LEU A 317 11.82 1.27 0.53
C LEU A 317 11.16 2.07 -0.61
N ASP A 318 11.97 2.43 -1.58
CA ASP A 318 11.60 3.29 -2.71
C ASP A 318 11.18 2.45 -3.92
N GLU A 319 10.50 3.03 -4.90
CA GLU A 319 9.96 2.38 -6.11
C GLU A 319 8.95 1.26 -5.82
N ALA A 320 8.38 1.25 -4.63
CA ALA A 320 7.49 0.20 -4.13
C ALA A 320 6.01 0.43 -4.43
N GLU A 321 5.66 1.43 -5.23
CA GLU A 321 4.30 1.70 -5.73
C GLU A 321 3.67 0.50 -6.48
N PRO A 322 4.30 -0.24 -7.41
CA PRO A 322 5.59 -0.08 -8.08
C PRO A 322 5.56 0.97 -9.20
N GLU A 323 6.72 1.53 -9.51
CA GLU A 323 6.91 2.48 -10.60
C GLU A 323 7.13 1.73 -11.93
N TYR A 324 6.08 1.20 -12.50
CA TYR A 324 6.16 0.57 -13.83
C TYR A 324 6.25 1.62 -14.93
N THR A 325 7.06 1.36 -15.95
CA THR A 325 7.11 2.19 -17.17
C THR A 325 5.74 2.31 -17.83
N ILE A 326 4.96 1.23 -17.80
CA ILE A 326 3.58 1.17 -18.25
C ILE A 326 2.72 0.69 -17.07
N TYR A 327 1.74 1.48 -16.67
CA TYR A 327 0.78 1.10 -15.62
C TYR A 327 -0.25 0.09 -16.13
N ASP A 328 0.23 -1.03 -16.66
CA ASP A 328 -0.59 -2.14 -17.14
C ASP A 328 -0.64 -3.26 -16.10
N PHE A 329 -1.35 -2.99 -15.03
CA PHE A 329 -1.48 -3.92 -13.91
C PHE A 329 -2.14 -5.25 -14.28
N GLU A 330 -2.86 -5.34 -15.38
CA GLU A 330 -3.57 -6.53 -15.81
C GLU A 330 -2.63 -7.57 -16.42
N ASN A 331 -1.44 -7.14 -16.83
CA ASN A 331 -0.42 -8.03 -17.42
C ASN A 331 0.48 -8.71 -16.39
N TYR A 332 0.42 -8.34 -15.12
CA TYR A 332 1.35 -8.84 -14.12
C TYR A 332 0.69 -9.85 -13.18
N ARG A 333 1.44 -10.92 -12.91
CA ARG A 333 1.07 -11.94 -11.93
C ARG A 333 2.01 -11.94 -10.76
N TYR A 334 1.41 -12.02 -9.60
CA TYR A 334 2.05 -12.13 -8.30
C TYR A 334 1.69 -13.47 -7.66
N HIS A 335 2.42 -13.86 -6.65
CA HIS A 335 2.12 -15.05 -5.84
C HIS A 335 0.68 -14.99 -5.27
N LEU A 336 0.21 -13.82 -4.88
CA LEU A 336 -1.17 -13.62 -4.43
C LEU A 336 -2.21 -13.71 -5.54
N GLY A 337 -1.82 -13.64 -6.80
CA GLY A 337 -2.73 -13.74 -7.94
C GLY A 337 -2.57 -12.63 -8.98
N PRO A 338 -3.41 -12.66 -10.03
CA PRO A 338 -3.45 -11.59 -11.02
C PRO A 338 -4.11 -10.32 -10.47
N ASN A 339 -3.87 -9.19 -11.12
CA ASN A 339 -4.48 -7.90 -10.77
C ASN A 339 -4.25 -7.45 -9.31
N VAL A 340 -3.17 -7.90 -8.71
CA VAL A 340 -2.64 -7.42 -7.43
C VAL A 340 -1.56 -6.40 -7.71
N GLN A 341 -1.37 -5.45 -6.84
CA GLN A 341 -0.25 -4.51 -6.87
C GLN A 341 0.53 -4.63 -5.57
N ILE A 342 1.87 -4.74 -5.65
CA ILE A 342 2.69 -4.91 -4.44
C ILE A 342 2.55 -3.74 -3.47
N GLY A 343 2.32 -2.52 -3.95
CA GLY A 343 2.04 -1.37 -3.10
C GLY A 343 0.74 -1.48 -2.30
N ASN A 344 -0.19 -2.35 -2.70
CA ASN A 344 -1.45 -2.60 -2.00
C ASN A 344 -1.32 -3.68 -0.91
N VAL A 345 -0.19 -4.36 -0.81
CA VAL A 345 0.10 -5.43 0.16
C VAL A 345 0.88 -4.88 1.33
#